data_1dac0106a239aaab298040bf3ec24f92
#
_entry.id   1dac0106a239aaab298040bf3ec24f92
#
_cell.length_a   1.000
_cell.length_b   1.000
_cell.length_c   1.000
_cell.angle_alpha   90.00
_cell.angle_beta   90.00
_cell.angle_gamma   90.00
#
_symmetry.space_group_name_H-M   'P 1'
#
loop_
_entity.id
_entity.type
_entity.pdbx_description
1 polymer ?
#
loop_
_entity_poly.entity_id
_entity_poly.type
_entity_poly.pdbx_seq_one_letter_code
_entity_poly.pdbx_strand_id
1 'polypeptide(L)'
;MIESIASLSVAGLRERLAGFSVQAIDADDRQRAAVALALTETGHGADLAGMPAFPEWNTAPALLLTRRALTLRQHAGQWAMPGGRLDNGESPEQAALREMSEEVGLSLDSGSVLGRLDDYATRSGFVITPVVVWAGAARDLVANPGEVASIHRIALTEFLRDDAPILNQVRGAAHPVLRMPVGNAWIAAPTAAFIYQFREWILLGRPTRVAHFDQPVFAWK
;
A
#
# COMPACT_ATOMS: atom_id res chain seq x y z
N MET A 1 -2.66 19.99 15.31
CA MET A 1 -2.80 20.61 13.97
C MET A 1 -2.35 19.56 12.97
N ILE A 2 -3.23 19.16 12.09
CA ILE A 2 -2.85 18.29 10.95
C ILE A 2 -2.03 19.20 10.04
N GLU A 3 -0.71 19.00 9.97
CA GLU A 3 0.08 19.61 8.90
C GLU A 3 -0.61 19.27 7.58
N SER A 4 -0.79 20.27 6.73
CA SER A 4 -1.42 20.07 5.43
C SER A 4 -0.68 18.92 4.73
N ILE A 5 -1.42 17.93 4.18
CA ILE A 5 -0.84 16.84 3.38
C ILE A 5 0.05 17.42 2.27
N ALA A 6 -0.27 18.60 1.76
CA ALA A 6 0.53 19.32 0.77
C ALA A 6 1.93 19.70 1.26
N SER A 7 2.19 19.69 2.58
CA SER A 7 3.50 19.99 3.18
C SER A 7 4.30 18.75 3.60
N LEU A 8 3.83 17.54 3.29
CA LEU A 8 4.56 16.31 3.58
C LEU A 8 5.88 16.26 2.79
N SER A 9 6.97 16.59 3.49
CA SER A 9 8.32 16.43 2.94
C SER A 9 8.87 15.03 3.18
N VAL A 10 9.81 14.60 2.36
CA VAL A 10 10.54 13.34 2.56
C VAL A 10 11.20 13.28 3.94
N ALA A 11 11.77 14.42 4.40
CA ALA A 11 12.38 14.50 5.72
C ALA A 11 11.35 14.31 6.85
N GLY A 12 10.19 14.96 6.76
CA GLY A 12 9.11 14.81 7.74
C GLY A 12 8.52 13.40 7.76
N LEU A 13 8.42 12.74 6.59
CA LEU A 13 8.01 11.34 6.51
C LEU A 13 9.03 10.41 7.21
N ARG A 14 10.32 10.60 6.97
CA ARG A 14 11.39 9.84 7.64
C ARG A 14 11.34 10.02 9.16
N GLU A 15 11.17 11.24 9.65
CA GLU A 15 11.07 11.53 11.07
C GLU A 15 9.88 10.82 11.71
N ARG A 16 8.70 10.90 11.09
CA ARG A 16 7.49 10.20 11.57
C ARG A 16 7.66 8.68 11.58
N LEU A 17 8.28 8.12 10.52
CA LEU A 17 8.55 6.67 10.45
C LEU A 17 9.63 6.24 11.45
N ALA A 18 10.65 7.07 11.71
CA ALA A 18 11.67 6.79 12.73
C ALA A 18 11.06 6.71 14.15
N GLY A 19 9.97 7.45 14.40
CA GLY A 19 9.21 7.36 15.66
C GLY A 19 8.26 6.14 15.72
N PHE A 20 8.10 5.39 14.63
CA PHE A 20 7.22 4.22 14.58
C PHE A 20 7.94 2.96 15.06
N SER A 21 7.48 2.38 16.17
CA SER A 21 7.98 1.10 16.65
C SER A 21 7.32 -0.04 15.90
N VAL A 22 8.01 -0.57 14.90
CA VAL A 22 7.53 -1.68 14.05
C VAL A 22 7.30 -2.94 14.88
N GLN A 23 6.14 -3.55 14.73
CA GLN A 23 5.83 -4.88 15.25
C GLN A 23 6.12 -5.92 14.18
N ALA A 24 7.26 -6.59 14.30
CA ALA A 24 7.62 -7.70 13.45
C ALA A 24 6.89 -8.98 13.91
N ILE A 25 6.56 -9.85 12.96
CA ILE A 25 5.96 -11.16 13.20
C ILE A 25 6.95 -12.24 12.78
N ASP A 26 7.19 -13.21 13.66
CA ASP A 26 7.92 -14.42 13.28
C ASP A 26 7.13 -15.18 12.21
N ALA A 27 7.82 -15.53 11.14
CA ALA A 27 7.14 -16.17 10.00
C ALA A 27 6.67 -17.58 10.36
N ASP A 28 7.36 -18.27 11.29
CA ASP A 28 7.18 -19.69 11.56
C ASP A 28 7.24 -20.48 10.24
N ASP A 29 6.17 -21.22 9.90
CA ASP A 29 6.05 -21.96 8.64
C ASP A 29 5.49 -21.10 7.47
N ARG A 30 5.24 -19.79 7.68
CA ARG A 30 4.70 -18.89 6.65
C ARG A 30 5.80 -18.38 5.73
N GLN A 31 5.42 -18.07 4.51
CA GLN A 31 6.31 -17.42 3.55
C GLN A 31 6.41 -15.93 3.85
N ARG A 32 7.62 -15.37 3.71
CA ARG A 32 7.82 -13.91 3.81
C ARG A 32 7.57 -13.25 2.46
N ALA A 33 6.92 -12.09 2.53
CA ALA A 33 6.69 -11.22 1.39
C ALA A 33 6.89 -9.75 1.81
N ALA A 34 7.14 -8.88 0.84
CA ALA A 34 7.17 -7.44 1.07
C ALA A 34 6.35 -6.73 0.02
N VAL A 35 5.80 -5.57 0.39
CA VAL A 35 5.08 -4.68 -0.52
C VAL A 35 5.63 -3.26 -0.40
N ALA A 36 5.70 -2.55 -1.52
CA ALA A 36 6.08 -1.15 -1.56
C ALA A 36 4.86 -0.25 -1.35
N LEU A 37 4.76 0.39 -0.18
CA LEU A 37 3.88 1.53 0.02
C LEU A 37 4.58 2.74 -0.60
N ALA A 38 4.44 2.89 -1.92
CA ALA A 38 5.20 3.83 -2.73
C ALA A 38 4.49 5.19 -2.80
N LEU A 39 5.10 6.19 -2.18
CA LEU A 39 4.64 7.59 -2.22
C LEU A 39 5.18 8.27 -3.47
N THR A 40 4.30 8.92 -4.20
CA THR A 40 4.58 9.60 -5.46
C THR A 40 3.76 10.88 -5.58
N GLU A 41 3.81 11.54 -6.75
CA GLU A 41 2.94 12.66 -7.08
C GLU A 41 1.63 12.15 -7.72
N THR A 42 0.55 12.91 -7.56
CA THR A 42 -0.79 12.59 -8.12
C THR A 42 -0.78 12.52 -9.65
N GLY A 43 0.10 13.29 -10.30
CA GLY A 43 0.21 13.31 -11.76
C GLY A 43 -1.07 13.77 -12.45
N HIS A 44 -1.52 13.03 -13.45
CA HIS A 44 -2.78 13.30 -14.14
C HIS A 44 -4.03 12.72 -13.42
N GLY A 45 -3.84 12.13 -12.24
CA GLY A 45 -4.91 11.52 -11.45
C GLY A 45 -4.87 10.00 -11.46
N ALA A 46 -5.89 9.40 -10.85
CA ALA A 46 -5.93 7.95 -10.63
C ALA A 46 -6.48 7.13 -11.79
N ASP A 47 -7.09 7.76 -12.79
CA ASP A 47 -7.83 7.11 -13.88
C ASP A 47 -8.90 6.12 -13.35
N LEU A 48 -9.72 6.63 -12.42
CA LEU A 48 -10.77 5.87 -11.74
C LEU A 48 -12.07 6.66 -11.69
N ALA A 49 -13.19 5.94 -11.82
CA ALA A 49 -14.50 6.53 -11.64
C ALA A 49 -14.68 7.12 -10.23
N GLY A 50 -15.16 8.35 -10.15
CA GLY A 50 -15.36 9.08 -8.90
C GLY A 50 -14.09 9.78 -8.37
N MET A 51 -12.98 9.77 -9.13
CA MET A 51 -11.76 10.49 -8.78
C MET A 51 -11.46 11.60 -9.79
N PRO A 52 -10.82 12.69 -9.35
CA PRO A 52 -10.45 13.80 -10.24
C PRO A 52 -9.35 13.39 -11.21
N ALA A 53 -9.45 13.93 -12.43
CA ALA A 53 -8.39 13.93 -13.42
C ALA A 53 -7.84 15.36 -13.57
N PHE A 54 -6.54 15.48 -13.85
CA PHE A 54 -5.85 16.76 -13.97
C PHE A 54 -5.25 16.91 -15.37
N PRO A 55 -5.53 18.01 -16.09
CA PRO A 55 -4.96 18.25 -17.41
C PRO A 55 -3.43 18.48 -17.34
N GLU A 56 -2.96 19.08 -16.26
CA GLU A 56 -1.55 19.30 -15.98
C GLU A 56 -1.08 18.37 -14.87
N TRP A 57 0.24 18.18 -14.80
CA TRP A 57 0.86 17.32 -13.77
C TRP A 57 0.68 17.93 -12.38
N ASN A 58 -0.05 17.24 -11.52
CA ASN A 58 -0.30 17.63 -10.14
C ASN A 58 0.75 17.00 -9.21
N THR A 59 1.47 17.84 -8.46
CA THR A 59 2.54 17.42 -7.54
C THR A 59 2.05 17.06 -6.13
N ALA A 60 0.75 17.13 -5.86
CA ALA A 60 0.19 16.69 -4.58
C ALA A 60 0.56 15.21 -4.32
N PRO A 61 0.83 14.85 -3.05
CA PRO A 61 1.27 13.50 -2.74
C PRO A 61 0.18 12.46 -2.94
N ALA A 62 0.58 11.33 -3.50
CA ALA A 62 -0.25 10.18 -3.82
C ALA A 62 0.42 8.87 -3.40
N LEU A 63 -0.39 7.83 -3.26
CA LEU A 63 0.04 6.45 -3.12
C LEU A 63 -0.09 5.73 -4.46
N LEU A 64 0.96 5.03 -4.87
CA LEU A 64 0.94 4.18 -6.04
C LEU A 64 0.27 2.84 -5.70
N LEU A 65 -0.80 2.52 -6.41
CA LEU A 65 -1.47 1.24 -6.32
C LEU A 65 -1.58 0.58 -7.69
N THR A 66 -1.68 -0.72 -7.71
CA THR A 66 -1.87 -1.51 -8.92
C THR A 66 -3.17 -2.32 -8.88
N ARG A 67 -3.66 -2.70 -10.06
CA ARG A 67 -4.60 -3.80 -10.24
C ARG A 67 -3.83 -5.00 -10.76
N ARG A 68 -4.02 -6.13 -10.12
CA ARG A 68 -3.41 -7.40 -10.57
C ARG A 68 -3.98 -7.83 -11.91
N ALA A 69 -3.14 -8.41 -12.76
CA ALA A 69 -3.56 -8.89 -14.08
C ALA A 69 -4.70 -9.91 -13.95
N LEU A 70 -5.66 -9.84 -14.88
CA LEU A 70 -6.83 -10.74 -14.89
C LEU A 70 -6.47 -12.20 -15.27
N THR A 71 -5.29 -12.40 -15.83
CA THR A 71 -4.73 -13.69 -16.21
C THR A 71 -4.13 -14.48 -15.06
N LEU A 72 -3.92 -13.84 -13.91
CA LEU A 72 -3.34 -14.50 -12.74
C LEU A 72 -4.30 -15.52 -12.13
N ARG A 73 -3.74 -16.63 -11.65
CA ARG A 73 -4.52 -17.71 -11.02
C ARG A 73 -5.10 -17.32 -9.66
N GLN A 74 -4.42 -16.39 -8.95
CA GLN A 74 -4.82 -15.94 -7.62
C GLN A 74 -4.95 -14.42 -7.60
N HIS A 75 -5.97 -13.93 -6.90
CA HIS A 75 -6.22 -12.51 -6.68
C HIS A 75 -6.32 -11.66 -7.96
N ALA A 76 -6.77 -12.25 -9.08
CA ALA A 76 -6.94 -11.56 -10.35
C ALA A 76 -7.84 -10.33 -10.21
N GLY A 77 -7.41 -9.19 -10.78
CA GLY A 77 -8.14 -7.92 -10.75
C GLY A 77 -8.24 -7.24 -9.38
N GLN A 78 -7.63 -7.80 -8.33
CA GLN A 78 -7.64 -7.19 -7.00
C GLN A 78 -6.68 -5.99 -6.93
N TRP A 79 -6.99 -5.08 -6.01
CA TRP A 79 -6.07 -4.02 -5.62
C TRP A 79 -4.85 -4.58 -4.92
N ALA A 80 -3.68 -4.07 -5.27
CA ALA A 80 -2.41 -4.43 -4.66
C ALA A 80 -1.49 -3.21 -4.56
N MET A 81 -0.46 -3.34 -3.74
CA MET A 81 0.77 -2.57 -3.83
C MET A 81 1.78 -3.41 -4.62
N PRO A 82 2.72 -2.82 -5.36
CA PRO A 82 3.83 -3.57 -5.92
C PRO A 82 4.52 -4.40 -4.84
N GLY A 83 4.71 -5.70 -5.09
CA GLY A 83 5.27 -6.56 -4.06
C GLY A 83 5.10 -8.04 -4.32
N GLY A 84 5.97 -8.82 -3.67
CA GLY A 84 6.03 -10.26 -3.83
C GLY A 84 6.78 -10.97 -2.71
N ARG A 85 7.15 -12.21 -2.97
CA ARG A 85 7.91 -13.05 -2.03
C ARG A 85 9.35 -12.56 -1.93
N LEU A 86 9.93 -12.71 -0.75
CA LEU A 86 11.36 -12.50 -0.57
C LEU A 86 12.13 -13.66 -1.22
N ASP A 87 13.17 -13.34 -1.95
CA ASP A 87 14.18 -14.30 -2.37
C ASP A 87 15.11 -14.69 -1.22
N ASN A 88 15.87 -15.79 -1.38
CA ASN A 88 16.79 -16.25 -0.36
C ASN A 88 17.84 -15.19 -0.02
N GLY A 89 17.87 -14.77 1.25
CA GLY A 89 18.80 -13.75 1.75
C GLY A 89 18.38 -12.31 1.45
N GLU A 90 17.24 -12.11 0.80
CA GLU A 90 16.72 -10.79 0.49
C GLU A 90 16.06 -10.16 1.73
N SER A 91 16.32 -8.87 1.95
CA SER A 91 15.59 -8.11 2.95
C SER A 91 14.23 -7.64 2.41
N PRO A 92 13.24 -7.33 3.28
CA PRO A 92 11.96 -6.77 2.82
C PRO A 92 12.10 -5.50 1.98
N GLU A 93 13.10 -4.64 2.27
CA GLU A 93 13.37 -3.45 1.48
C GLU A 93 13.86 -3.80 0.08
N GLN A 94 14.77 -4.76 -0.02
CA GLN A 94 15.29 -5.20 -1.32
C GLN A 94 14.18 -5.79 -2.17
N ALA A 95 13.35 -6.67 -1.58
CA ALA A 95 12.18 -7.26 -2.26
C ALA A 95 11.21 -6.18 -2.75
N ALA A 96 10.85 -5.22 -1.90
CA ALA A 96 9.94 -4.14 -2.28
C ALA A 96 10.48 -3.29 -3.45
N LEU A 97 11.78 -3.00 -3.47
CA LEU A 97 12.42 -2.23 -4.54
C LEU A 97 12.55 -3.04 -5.84
N ARG A 98 12.87 -4.33 -5.75
CA ARG A 98 12.91 -5.25 -6.91
C ARG A 98 11.53 -5.35 -7.56
N GLU A 99 10.49 -5.60 -6.78
CA GLU A 99 9.12 -5.70 -7.26
C GLU A 99 8.61 -4.38 -7.89
N MET A 100 9.03 -3.22 -7.36
CA MET A 100 8.77 -1.93 -8.01
C MET A 100 9.37 -1.87 -9.42
N SER A 101 10.58 -2.40 -9.60
CA SER A 101 11.20 -2.45 -10.92
C SER A 101 10.51 -3.45 -11.86
N GLU A 102 10.14 -4.63 -11.37
CA GLU A 102 9.55 -5.73 -12.14
C GLU A 102 8.10 -5.45 -12.54
N GLU A 103 7.27 -4.97 -11.58
CA GLU A 103 5.82 -4.79 -11.79
C GLU A 103 5.46 -3.45 -12.45
N VAL A 104 6.17 -2.36 -12.12
CA VAL A 104 5.80 -1.00 -12.57
C VAL A 104 6.93 -0.27 -13.30
N GLY A 105 8.06 -0.93 -13.59
CA GLY A 105 9.16 -0.40 -14.38
C GLY A 105 9.95 0.71 -13.67
N LEU A 106 9.82 0.87 -12.34
CA LEU A 106 10.48 1.93 -11.59
C LEU A 106 11.62 1.39 -10.72
N SER A 107 12.84 1.57 -11.18
CA SER A 107 14.04 1.23 -10.41
C SER A 107 14.39 2.33 -9.43
N LEU A 108 14.45 1.98 -8.14
CA LEU A 108 14.78 2.86 -7.03
C LEU A 108 15.98 2.30 -6.27
N ASP A 109 16.78 3.18 -5.69
CA ASP A 109 17.87 2.79 -4.80
C ASP A 109 17.42 2.67 -3.32
N SER A 110 18.29 2.13 -2.48
CA SER A 110 18.01 1.98 -1.05
C SER A 110 17.78 3.31 -0.30
N GLY A 111 18.29 4.42 -0.84
CA GLY A 111 18.04 5.77 -0.31
C GLY A 111 16.58 6.21 -0.42
N SER A 112 15.82 5.57 -1.31
CA SER A 112 14.38 5.82 -1.47
C SER A 112 13.55 5.20 -0.36
N VAL A 113 14.07 4.26 0.41
CA VAL A 113 13.37 3.64 1.54
C VAL A 113 13.26 4.65 2.69
N LEU A 114 12.06 4.87 3.17
CA LEU A 114 11.75 5.77 4.29
C LEU A 114 11.63 5.04 5.62
N GLY A 115 11.14 3.80 5.61
CA GLY A 115 10.94 2.96 6.79
C GLY A 115 9.98 1.81 6.52
N ARG A 116 9.51 1.17 7.59
CA ARG A 116 8.54 0.06 7.54
C ARG A 116 7.32 0.38 8.40
N LEU A 117 6.21 -0.33 8.11
CA LEU A 117 5.08 -0.47 9.01
C LEU A 117 5.08 -1.86 9.65
N ASP A 118 4.04 -2.19 10.43
CA ASP A 118 3.92 -3.49 11.07
C ASP A 118 3.78 -4.62 10.05
N ASP A 119 4.39 -5.75 10.36
CA ASP A 119 4.13 -6.99 9.64
C ASP A 119 2.67 -7.40 9.78
N TYR A 120 2.14 -8.05 8.75
CA TYR A 120 0.77 -8.51 8.71
C TYR A 120 0.71 -9.98 8.28
N ALA A 121 0.18 -10.85 9.16
CA ALA A 121 -0.02 -12.25 8.85
C ALA A 121 -1.29 -12.45 8.02
N THR A 122 -1.15 -13.07 6.84
CA THR A 122 -2.30 -13.37 5.98
C THR A 122 -2.84 -14.77 6.23
N ARG A 123 -4.14 -14.96 5.96
CA ARG A 123 -4.76 -16.30 5.99
C ARG A 123 -4.27 -17.21 4.85
N SER A 124 -3.70 -16.63 3.79
CA SER A 124 -3.07 -17.37 2.68
C SER A 124 -1.65 -17.85 2.98
N GLY A 125 -1.17 -17.72 4.22
CA GLY A 125 0.11 -18.28 4.65
C GLY A 125 1.32 -17.38 4.41
N PHE A 126 1.14 -16.05 4.37
CA PHE A 126 2.23 -15.09 4.28
C PHE A 126 2.35 -14.24 5.54
N VAL A 127 3.57 -13.79 5.83
CA VAL A 127 3.87 -12.61 6.63
C VAL A 127 4.35 -11.54 5.66
N ILE A 128 3.58 -10.44 5.56
CA ILE A 128 3.87 -9.35 4.63
C ILE A 128 4.43 -8.15 5.39
N THR A 129 5.59 -7.67 4.98
CA THR A 129 6.22 -6.45 5.50
C THR A 129 5.93 -5.27 4.56
N PRO A 130 5.19 -4.24 4.98
CA PRO A 130 5.00 -3.02 4.20
C PRO A 130 6.23 -2.11 4.34
N VAL A 131 6.88 -1.83 3.22
CA VAL A 131 8.03 -0.92 3.12
C VAL A 131 7.57 0.40 2.53
N VAL A 132 7.74 1.48 3.26
CA VAL A 132 7.40 2.82 2.78
C VAL A 132 8.56 3.36 1.95
N VAL A 133 8.30 3.71 0.70
CA VAL A 133 9.29 4.22 -0.23
C VAL A 133 8.87 5.54 -0.84
N TRP A 134 9.84 6.41 -1.13
CA TRP A 134 9.64 7.63 -1.88
C TRP A 134 10.00 7.38 -3.36
N ALA A 135 8.99 7.41 -4.22
CA ALA A 135 9.11 7.17 -5.66
C ALA A 135 9.31 8.47 -6.48
N GLY A 136 9.30 9.63 -5.83
CA GLY A 136 9.37 10.91 -6.54
C GLY A 136 8.18 11.11 -7.48
N ALA A 137 8.41 11.80 -8.59
CA ALA A 137 7.36 12.04 -9.60
C ALA A 137 6.97 10.74 -10.35
N ALA A 138 7.89 9.79 -10.48
CA ALA A 138 7.68 8.50 -11.14
C ALA A 138 6.92 8.63 -12.49
N ARG A 139 7.38 9.52 -13.39
CA ARG A 139 6.63 9.90 -14.60
C ARG A 139 6.49 8.75 -15.60
N ASP A 140 7.50 7.90 -15.69
CA ASP A 140 7.67 6.89 -16.74
C ASP A 140 7.35 5.47 -16.22
N LEU A 141 6.19 5.33 -15.55
CA LEU A 141 5.74 4.01 -15.08
C LEU A 141 5.26 3.15 -16.23
N VAL A 142 5.70 1.89 -16.24
CA VAL A 142 5.32 0.88 -17.23
C VAL A 142 4.85 -0.38 -16.53
N ALA A 143 3.56 -0.70 -16.66
CA ALA A 143 3.02 -1.92 -16.09
C ALA A 143 3.59 -3.17 -16.80
N ASN A 144 4.04 -4.16 -16.02
CA ASN A 144 4.30 -5.50 -16.54
C ASN A 144 2.96 -6.22 -16.80
N PRO A 145 2.55 -6.45 -18.04
CA PRO A 145 1.22 -6.95 -18.36
C PRO A 145 0.98 -8.39 -17.86
N GLY A 146 2.05 -9.12 -17.54
CA GLY A 146 1.95 -10.46 -16.94
C GLY A 146 1.44 -10.43 -15.50
N GLU A 147 1.62 -9.32 -14.78
CA GLU A 147 1.33 -9.21 -13.36
C GLU A 147 0.40 -8.04 -13.00
N VAL A 148 0.47 -6.95 -13.76
CA VAL A 148 -0.22 -5.69 -13.50
C VAL A 148 -1.12 -5.32 -14.68
N ALA A 149 -2.42 -5.18 -14.41
CA ALA A 149 -3.41 -4.74 -15.40
C ALA A 149 -3.41 -3.20 -15.54
N SER A 150 -3.22 -2.47 -14.43
CA SER A 150 -3.21 -1.01 -14.42
C SER A 150 -2.48 -0.46 -13.20
N ILE A 151 -1.96 0.77 -13.34
CA ILE A 151 -1.28 1.53 -12.29
C ILE A 151 -2.10 2.77 -11.98
N HIS A 152 -2.30 3.07 -10.70
CA HIS A 152 -3.14 4.16 -10.24
C HIS A 152 -2.41 5.02 -9.21
N ARG A 153 -2.54 6.34 -9.31
CA ARG A 153 -1.99 7.34 -8.39
C ARG A 153 -3.12 7.88 -7.52
N ILE A 154 -3.28 7.33 -6.34
CA ILE A 154 -4.36 7.71 -5.43
C ILE A 154 -3.89 8.85 -4.54
N ALA A 155 -4.44 10.04 -4.72
CA ALA A 155 -4.12 11.19 -3.87
C ALA A 155 -4.29 10.82 -2.38
N LEU A 156 -3.33 11.19 -1.53
CA LEU A 156 -3.40 10.83 -0.09
C LEU A 156 -4.64 11.41 0.60
N THR A 157 -5.19 12.50 0.06
CA THR A 157 -6.46 13.09 0.55
C THR A 157 -7.63 12.14 0.42
N GLU A 158 -7.62 11.22 -0.56
CA GLU A 158 -8.67 10.23 -0.74
C GLU A 158 -8.81 9.33 0.50
N PHE A 159 -7.72 8.98 1.14
CA PHE A 159 -7.73 8.15 2.33
C PHE A 159 -8.17 8.90 3.61
N LEU A 160 -8.37 10.22 3.54
CA LEU A 160 -8.90 11.04 4.65
C LEU A 160 -10.41 11.28 4.58
N ARG A 161 -11.10 10.63 3.66
CA ARG A 161 -12.56 10.69 3.56
C ARG A 161 -13.21 10.31 4.88
N ASP A 162 -14.37 10.91 5.17
CA ASP A 162 -15.13 10.66 6.40
C ASP A 162 -15.66 9.22 6.49
N ASP A 163 -15.88 8.56 5.34
CA ASP A 163 -16.29 7.15 5.25
C ASP A 163 -15.12 6.15 5.30
N ALA A 164 -13.89 6.60 5.55
CA ALA A 164 -12.70 5.76 5.71
C ALA A 164 -12.31 5.63 7.20
N PRO A 165 -12.07 4.38 7.70
CA PRO A 165 -12.19 3.09 7.04
C PRO A 165 -13.63 2.56 7.02
N ILE A 166 -13.91 1.63 6.10
CA ILE A 166 -15.15 0.84 6.11
C ILE A 166 -14.89 -0.45 6.91
N LEU A 167 -15.57 -0.62 8.03
CA LEU A 167 -15.47 -1.79 8.89
C LEU A 167 -16.74 -2.63 8.80
N ASN A 168 -16.62 -3.85 8.30
CA ASN A 168 -17.74 -4.77 8.15
C ASN A 168 -17.60 -5.97 9.09
N GLN A 169 -18.55 -6.14 9.99
CA GLN A 169 -18.63 -7.36 10.81
C GLN A 169 -19.13 -8.51 9.93
N VAL A 170 -18.31 -9.55 9.80
CA VAL A 170 -18.66 -10.77 9.08
C VAL A 170 -19.06 -11.84 10.10
N ARG A 171 -20.18 -12.53 9.85
CA ARG A 171 -20.67 -13.59 10.75
C ARG A 171 -19.61 -14.70 10.89
N GLY A 172 -19.21 -14.97 12.12
CA GLY A 172 -18.19 -15.97 12.43
C GLY A 172 -16.73 -15.47 12.38
N ALA A 173 -16.50 -14.20 12.02
CA ALA A 173 -15.19 -13.57 12.16
C ALA A 173 -15.03 -13.00 13.58
N ALA A 174 -13.84 -13.15 14.17
CA ALA A 174 -13.53 -12.60 15.48
C ALA A 174 -13.39 -11.08 15.47
N HIS A 175 -12.98 -10.53 14.34
CA HIS A 175 -12.71 -9.10 14.13
C HIS A 175 -13.37 -8.60 12.84
N PRO A 176 -13.63 -7.29 12.72
CA PRO A 176 -14.21 -6.73 11.50
C PRO A 176 -13.23 -6.87 10.32
N VAL A 177 -13.80 -7.05 9.14
CA VAL A 177 -13.07 -6.95 7.86
C VAL A 177 -12.89 -5.50 7.52
N LEU A 178 -11.65 -5.10 7.30
CA LEU A 178 -11.28 -3.73 6.96
C LEU A 178 -11.23 -3.53 5.45
N ARG A 179 -11.84 -2.43 5.01
CA ARG A 179 -11.77 -1.92 3.64
C ARG A 179 -11.44 -0.43 3.67
N MET A 180 -10.75 0.04 2.63
CA MET A 180 -10.52 1.47 2.40
C MET A 180 -11.26 1.90 1.14
N PRO A 181 -12.09 2.96 1.20
CA PRO A 181 -12.77 3.50 0.02
C PRO A 181 -11.75 4.11 -0.94
N VAL A 182 -12.02 4.02 -2.25
CA VAL A 182 -11.26 4.66 -3.31
C VAL A 182 -12.20 4.94 -4.49
N GLY A 183 -12.41 6.23 -4.83
CA GLY A 183 -13.41 6.63 -5.79
C GLY A 183 -14.78 6.03 -5.46
N ASN A 184 -15.38 5.35 -6.43
CA ASN A 184 -16.65 4.63 -6.27
C ASN A 184 -16.47 3.15 -5.89
N ALA A 185 -15.24 2.74 -5.54
CA ALA A 185 -14.89 1.37 -5.19
C ALA A 185 -14.28 1.27 -3.78
N TRP A 186 -13.72 0.13 -3.44
CA TRP A 186 -12.99 -0.09 -2.18
C TRP A 186 -11.83 -1.07 -2.37
N ILE A 187 -10.87 -0.95 -1.49
CA ILE A 187 -9.69 -1.82 -1.37
C ILE A 187 -9.90 -2.70 -0.14
N ALA A 188 -9.58 -4.00 -0.24
CA ALA A 188 -9.67 -4.93 0.88
C ALA A 188 -8.33 -5.12 1.60
N ALA A 189 -8.38 -5.63 2.84
CA ALA A 189 -7.19 -6.14 3.52
C ALA A 189 -6.60 -7.36 2.74
N PRO A 190 -5.26 -7.54 2.70
CA PRO A 190 -4.25 -6.84 3.51
C PRO A 190 -3.91 -5.42 3.02
N THR A 191 -4.05 -5.10 1.73
CA THR A 191 -3.70 -3.79 1.17
C THR A 191 -4.37 -2.63 1.92
N ALA A 192 -5.68 -2.77 2.24
CA ALA A 192 -6.41 -1.77 3.02
C ALA A 192 -5.82 -1.57 4.44
N ALA A 193 -5.32 -2.63 5.07
CA ALA A 193 -4.75 -2.56 6.41
C ALA A 193 -3.46 -1.71 6.41
N PHE A 194 -2.61 -1.87 5.40
CA PHE A 194 -1.38 -1.08 5.26
C PHE A 194 -1.70 0.40 4.99
N ILE A 195 -2.67 0.68 4.11
CA ILE A 195 -3.12 2.05 3.84
C ILE A 195 -3.70 2.67 5.11
N TYR A 196 -4.51 1.94 5.86
CA TYR A 196 -5.13 2.42 7.09
C TYR A 196 -4.09 2.71 8.17
N GLN A 197 -3.10 1.83 8.38
CA GLN A 197 -2.03 2.08 9.33
C GLN A 197 -1.18 3.28 8.94
N PHE A 198 -0.83 3.41 7.65
CA PHE A 198 -0.13 4.58 7.14
C PHE A 198 -0.93 5.87 7.38
N ARG A 199 -2.24 5.87 7.05
CA ARG A 199 -3.13 6.99 7.32
C ARG A 199 -3.13 7.39 8.79
N GLU A 200 -3.35 6.44 9.66
CA GLU A 200 -3.46 6.70 11.09
C GLU A 200 -2.14 7.25 11.65
N TRP A 201 -1.03 6.58 11.41
CA TRP A 201 0.25 6.98 11.97
C TRP A 201 0.83 8.22 11.28
N ILE A 202 0.94 8.18 9.94
CA ILE A 202 1.66 9.22 9.20
C ILE A 202 0.80 10.45 8.96
N LEU A 203 -0.47 10.29 8.56
CA LEU A 203 -1.31 11.43 8.22
C LEU A 203 -2.00 12.03 9.45
N LEU A 204 -2.42 11.21 10.41
CA LEU A 204 -3.23 11.63 11.55
C LEU A 204 -2.49 11.61 12.90
N GLY A 205 -1.28 11.04 12.98
CA GLY A 205 -0.50 10.95 14.22
C GLY A 205 -1.13 10.06 15.30
N ARG A 206 -1.88 9.03 14.89
CA ARG A 206 -2.59 8.10 15.79
C ARG A 206 -1.89 6.76 15.85
N PRO A 207 -1.61 6.19 17.04
CA PRO A 207 -0.87 4.93 17.19
C PRO A 207 -1.76 3.70 16.97
N THR A 208 -2.33 3.57 15.76
CA THR A 208 -3.26 2.48 15.42
C THR A 208 -2.51 1.26 14.89
N ARG A 209 -2.84 0.07 15.43
CA ARG A 209 -2.34 -1.23 14.96
C ARG A 209 -3.43 -1.93 14.14
N VAL A 210 -3.00 -2.75 13.16
CA VAL A 210 -3.91 -3.32 12.15
C VAL A 210 -3.91 -4.85 12.09
N ALA A 211 -3.01 -5.51 12.82
CA ALA A 211 -2.85 -6.96 12.79
C ALA A 211 -4.11 -7.75 13.21
N HIS A 212 -5.03 -7.12 13.95
CA HIS A 212 -6.25 -7.74 14.43
C HIS A 212 -7.39 -7.72 13.38
N PHE A 213 -7.31 -6.90 12.32
CA PHE A 213 -8.38 -6.88 11.31
C PHE A 213 -8.42 -8.15 10.50
N ASP A 214 -9.64 -8.62 10.24
CA ASP A 214 -9.85 -9.83 9.44
C ASP A 214 -9.81 -9.53 7.94
N GLN A 215 -9.57 -10.56 7.14
CA GLN A 215 -9.52 -10.50 5.69
C GLN A 215 -10.83 -11.02 5.10
N PRO A 216 -11.30 -10.46 3.96
CA PRO A 216 -12.49 -11.00 3.31
C PRO A 216 -12.26 -12.42 2.81
N VAL A 217 -13.33 -13.23 2.75
CA VAL A 217 -13.26 -14.66 2.39
C VAL A 217 -12.59 -14.90 1.03
N PHE A 218 -12.76 -14.00 0.08
CA PHE A 218 -12.12 -14.12 -1.24
C PHE A 218 -10.59 -13.94 -1.20
N ALA A 219 -10.04 -13.34 -0.15
CA ALA A 219 -8.60 -13.19 0.05
C ALA A 219 -7.96 -14.43 0.72
N TRP A 220 -8.75 -15.47 1.01
CA TRP A 220 -8.27 -16.70 1.64
C TRP A 220 -7.90 -17.81 0.63
N LYS A 221 -8.19 -17.59 -0.66
CA LYS A 221 -8.01 -18.59 -1.73
C LYS A 221 -6.82 -18.25 -2.61
#